data_f92ef9c4f4b74211555bfbb6a418eb96
#
_entry.id   f92ef9c4f4b74211555bfbb6a418eb96
#
_cell.length_a   1.000
_cell.length_b   1.000
_cell.length_c   1.000
_cell.angle_alpha   90.00
_cell.angle_beta   90.00
_cell.angle_gamma   90.00
#
_symmetry.space_group_name_H-M   'P 1'
#
loop_
_entity.id
_entity.type
_entity.pdbx_description
1 polymer ?
#
loop_
_entity_poly.entity_id
_entity_poly.type
_entity_poly.pdbx_seq_one_letter_code
_entity_poly.pdbx_strand_id
1 'polypeptide(L)'
;MKFLPYFFLLWCGLWSTISFADEDYIEYRGISSNNRVTLDPVRLSNKELRWLASKKNLVIAVHKSQTATLLHTDSQQQVRGINADYLNLLKRALNIKLTLREYADHQKAMDALAEGEVDIVLSHLVTSPPLNNDIAATKPLIITFPALVTTLHDSMRPLTSPKPVNIARVANYPPDEVIHQSFPKATIISFTNLYQALASVSAGHNDYFIGSNIITSSMISRYFTHSLNVVKYYNSPRQYNFFLTR
;
A
#
# COMPACT_ATOMS: atom_id res chain seq x y z
N MET A 1 60.65 -3.28 -57.91
CA MET A 1 59.97 -4.27 -57.09
C MET A 1 60.16 -3.89 -55.63
N LYS A 2 59.13 -3.29 -54.96
CA LYS A 2 59.12 -2.99 -53.53
C LYS A 2 57.76 -3.38 -53.03
N PHE A 3 57.71 -4.41 -52.20
CA PHE A 3 56.54 -4.88 -51.50
C PHE A 3 56.24 -3.95 -50.31
N LEU A 4 54.99 -3.48 -50.21
CA LEU A 4 54.47 -2.72 -49.09
C LEU A 4 53.59 -3.66 -48.26
N PRO A 5 53.84 -3.93 -46.96
CA PRO A 5 52.91 -4.71 -46.14
C PRO A 5 51.83 -3.79 -45.59
N TYR A 6 50.57 -4.18 -45.85
CA TYR A 6 49.38 -3.57 -45.24
C TYR A 6 49.33 -3.93 -43.77
N PHE A 7 49.48 -2.91 -42.93
CA PHE A 7 49.26 -3.01 -41.48
C PHE A 7 47.75 -2.78 -41.21
N PHE A 8 46.99 -3.87 -41.06
CA PHE A 8 45.58 -3.81 -40.70
C PHE A 8 45.48 -3.65 -39.19
N LEU A 9 45.31 -2.40 -38.70
CA LEU A 9 45.01 -2.09 -37.33
C LEU A 9 43.54 -2.55 -37.01
N LEU A 10 43.43 -3.69 -36.34
CA LEU A 10 42.19 -4.17 -35.76
C LEU A 10 41.88 -3.28 -34.52
N TRP A 11 41.08 -2.25 -34.72
CA TRP A 11 40.50 -1.48 -33.65
C TRP A 11 39.28 -2.25 -33.12
N CYS A 12 39.51 -3.16 -32.14
CA CYS A 12 38.46 -3.72 -31.33
C CYS A 12 37.90 -2.62 -30.43
N GLY A 13 36.86 -1.94 -30.91
CA GLY A 13 36.05 -1.06 -30.08
C GLY A 13 35.37 -1.88 -29.00
N LEU A 14 35.86 -1.77 -27.75
CA LEU A 14 35.14 -2.16 -26.57
C LEU A 14 33.90 -1.25 -26.46
N TRP A 15 32.80 -1.67 -27.07
CA TRP A 15 31.51 -1.16 -26.71
C TRP A 15 31.17 -1.76 -25.35
N SER A 16 31.52 -1.03 -24.30
CA SER A 16 30.92 -1.22 -22.98
C SER A 16 29.43 -0.93 -23.16
N THR A 17 28.62 -1.96 -23.29
CA THR A 17 27.19 -1.85 -23.13
C THR A 17 26.96 -1.43 -21.69
N ILE A 18 26.71 -0.15 -21.47
CA ILE A 18 26.15 0.33 -20.20
C ILE A 18 24.76 -0.30 -20.18
N SER A 19 24.63 -1.44 -19.51
CA SER A 19 23.35 -2.00 -19.13
C SER A 19 22.77 -1.02 -18.12
N PHE A 20 21.87 -0.17 -18.57
CA PHE A 20 20.94 0.48 -17.64
C PHE A 20 20.12 -0.67 -17.06
N ALA A 21 20.42 -1.06 -15.83
CA ALA A 21 19.51 -1.87 -15.07
C ALA A 21 18.20 -1.07 -15.04
N ASP A 22 17.15 -1.63 -15.62
CA ASP A 22 15.81 -1.09 -15.54
C ASP A 22 15.47 -1.12 -14.04
N GLU A 23 15.48 0.05 -13.38
CA GLU A 23 15.21 0.10 -11.94
C GLU A 23 13.76 -0.34 -11.75
N ASP A 24 13.56 -1.49 -11.13
CA ASP A 24 12.25 -2.11 -10.89
C ASP A 24 11.35 -1.28 -9.95
N TYR A 25 11.72 -0.04 -9.65
CA TYR A 25 11.03 0.83 -8.71
C TYR A 25 11.11 2.32 -9.10
N ILE A 26 10.17 3.10 -8.56
CA ILE A 26 10.19 4.57 -8.60
C ILE A 26 10.66 5.08 -7.22
N GLU A 27 11.69 5.95 -7.19
CA GLU A 27 12.22 6.48 -5.94
C GLU A 27 11.61 7.85 -5.61
N TYR A 28 11.14 8.01 -4.36
CA TYR A 28 10.63 9.26 -3.80
C TYR A 28 11.46 9.67 -2.57
N ARG A 29 11.92 10.92 -2.54
CA ARG A 29 12.71 11.48 -1.43
C ARG A 29 11.93 12.46 -0.56
N GLY A 30 10.75 12.86 -1.02
CA GLY A 30 9.88 13.81 -0.35
C GLY A 30 8.70 13.13 0.33
N ILE A 31 8.64 13.20 1.66
CA ILE A 31 7.46 12.80 2.45
C ILE A 31 6.86 14.07 3.02
N SER A 32 5.64 14.40 2.60
CA SER A 32 4.89 15.54 3.12
C SER A 32 3.84 15.07 4.11
N SER A 33 3.89 15.62 5.31
CA SER A 33 2.94 15.34 6.38
C SER A 33 2.59 16.63 7.10
N ASN A 34 1.31 16.82 7.37
CA ASN A 34 0.82 17.92 8.19
C ASN A 34 0.73 17.51 9.68
N ASN A 35 1.22 16.35 10.04
CA ASN A 35 1.14 15.83 11.40
C ASN A 35 2.06 16.62 12.34
N ARG A 36 1.46 17.29 13.33
CA ARG A 36 2.13 18.09 14.37
C ARG A 36 2.17 17.38 15.74
N VAL A 37 1.95 16.07 15.77
CA VAL A 37 2.01 15.29 17.01
C VAL A 37 3.37 15.48 17.67
N THR A 38 3.37 15.83 18.95
CA THR A 38 4.56 15.81 19.80
C THR A 38 4.94 14.35 20.07
N LEU A 39 6.19 14.02 19.85
CA LEU A 39 6.71 12.67 20.09
C LEU A 39 7.44 12.65 21.43
N ASP A 40 7.15 11.64 22.22
CA ASP A 40 8.00 11.33 23.36
C ASP A 40 9.36 10.81 22.87
N PRO A 41 10.46 11.14 23.55
CA PRO A 41 11.77 10.66 23.17
C PRO A 41 11.84 9.12 23.15
N VAL A 42 12.23 8.55 22.02
CA VAL A 42 12.45 7.11 21.91
C VAL A 42 13.72 6.75 22.65
N ARG A 43 13.63 5.83 23.60
CA ARG A 43 14.80 5.32 24.35
C ARG A 43 15.44 4.21 23.52
N LEU A 44 16.58 4.52 22.92
CA LEU A 44 17.39 3.59 22.16
C LEU A 44 18.63 3.17 22.97
N SER A 45 18.98 1.90 22.84
CA SER A 45 20.24 1.39 23.39
C SER A 45 21.44 1.95 22.64
N ASN A 46 22.62 1.89 23.26
CA ASN A 46 23.87 2.32 22.60
C ASN A 46 24.16 1.53 21.30
N LYS A 47 23.70 0.27 21.19
CA LYS A 47 23.85 -0.54 19.98
C LYS A 47 22.96 0.00 18.85
N GLU A 48 21.72 0.32 19.15
CA GLU A 48 20.76 0.89 18.19
C GLU A 48 21.19 2.29 17.72
N LEU A 49 21.66 3.14 18.63
CA LEU A 49 22.19 4.46 18.28
C LEU A 49 23.39 4.36 17.32
N ARG A 50 24.32 3.45 17.57
CA ARG A 50 25.47 3.22 16.66
C ARG A 50 25.01 2.70 15.30
N TRP A 51 24.04 1.78 15.28
CA TRP A 51 23.47 1.27 14.04
C TRP A 51 22.80 2.39 13.22
N LEU A 52 21.96 3.21 13.84
CA LEU A 52 21.33 4.36 13.17
C LEU A 52 22.34 5.35 12.63
N ALA A 53 23.39 5.65 13.40
CA ALA A 53 24.45 6.55 12.98
C ALA A 53 25.25 6.03 11.77
N SER A 54 25.41 4.71 11.67
CA SER A 54 26.07 4.08 10.50
C SER A 54 25.13 4.01 9.29
N LYS A 55 23.85 3.78 9.50
CA LYS A 55 22.86 3.60 8.44
C LYS A 55 22.53 4.89 7.69
N LYS A 56 22.39 6.02 8.39
CA LYS A 56 22.15 7.38 7.86
C LYS A 56 20.85 7.57 7.08
N ASN A 57 20.35 6.56 6.40
CA ASN A 57 19.14 6.57 5.59
C ASN A 57 18.43 5.21 5.68
N LEU A 58 17.13 5.21 5.88
CA LEU A 58 16.30 4.00 5.76
C LEU A 58 15.57 4.01 4.43
N VAL A 59 15.65 2.91 3.72
CA VAL A 59 14.96 2.69 2.45
C VAL A 59 13.68 1.91 2.73
N ILE A 60 12.56 2.51 2.37
CA ILE A 60 11.22 1.97 2.61
C ILE A 60 10.62 1.52 1.28
N ALA A 61 10.29 0.25 1.15
CA ALA A 61 9.55 -0.24 0.01
C ALA A 61 8.05 -0.06 0.23
N VAL A 62 7.39 0.44 -0.79
CA VAL A 62 5.94 0.47 -0.93
C VAL A 62 5.59 -0.18 -2.26
N HIS A 63 4.40 -0.71 -2.43
CA HIS A 63 3.94 -1.16 -3.74
C HIS A 63 2.82 -0.25 -4.21
N LYS A 64 2.63 -0.20 -5.53
CA LYS A 64 1.62 0.63 -6.17
C LYS A 64 0.25 0.36 -5.54
N SER A 65 -0.17 1.28 -4.69
CA SER A 65 -1.44 1.19 -3.98
C SER A 65 -2.52 1.85 -4.80
N GLN A 66 -3.64 1.15 -4.98
CA GLN A 66 -4.83 1.73 -5.60
C GLN A 66 -5.59 2.67 -4.65
N THR A 67 -5.09 2.88 -3.43
CA THR A 67 -5.81 3.60 -2.39
C THR A 67 -5.06 4.87 -1.99
N ALA A 68 -5.42 5.97 -2.64
CA ALA A 68 -4.87 7.30 -2.39
C ALA A 68 -4.97 7.79 -0.92
N THR A 69 -5.84 7.20 -0.11
CA THR A 69 -5.97 7.53 1.32
C THR A 69 -4.77 7.07 2.13
N LEU A 70 -4.22 5.90 1.81
CA LEU A 70 -3.08 5.34 2.55
C LEU A 70 -1.76 5.94 2.09
N LEU A 71 -1.58 6.01 0.77
CA LEU A 71 -0.39 6.58 0.14
C LEU A 71 -0.72 7.11 -1.25
N HIS A 72 -0.33 8.33 -1.55
CA HIS A 72 -0.43 8.92 -2.88
C HIS A 72 0.66 9.97 -3.06
N THR A 73 0.95 10.28 -4.30
CA THR A 73 1.89 11.34 -4.67
C THR A 73 1.12 12.58 -5.11
N ASP A 74 1.50 13.73 -4.60
CA ASP A 74 0.93 15.02 -5.04
C ASP A 74 1.61 15.54 -6.33
N SER A 75 1.14 16.69 -6.83
CA SER A 75 1.68 17.33 -8.03
C SER A 75 3.16 17.74 -7.90
N GLN A 76 3.69 17.80 -6.69
CA GLN A 76 5.10 18.12 -6.41
C GLN A 76 5.95 16.85 -6.17
N GLN A 77 5.43 15.67 -6.53
CA GLN A 77 6.05 14.37 -6.27
C GLN A 77 6.34 14.10 -4.78
N GLN A 78 5.57 14.75 -3.88
CA GLN A 78 5.64 14.49 -2.46
C GLN A 78 4.66 13.38 -2.08
N VAL A 79 5.15 12.43 -1.31
CA VAL A 79 4.31 11.32 -0.81
C VAL A 79 3.46 11.81 0.36
N ARG A 80 2.15 11.56 0.30
CA ARG A 80 1.14 11.96 1.28
C ARG A 80 0.24 10.78 1.65
N GLY A 81 -0.54 10.94 2.70
CA GLY A 81 -1.50 9.96 3.21
C GLY A 81 -1.14 9.42 4.58
N ILE A 82 -1.96 8.55 5.13
CA ILE A 82 -1.79 8.00 6.48
C ILE A 82 -0.41 7.35 6.65
N ASN A 83 0.05 6.61 5.66
CA ASN A 83 1.36 5.97 5.69
C ASN A 83 2.50 6.99 5.68
N ALA A 84 2.36 8.09 4.92
CA ALA A 84 3.32 9.19 4.93
C ALA A 84 3.39 9.87 6.30
N ASP A 85 2.27 10.01 7.01
CA ASP A 85 2.23 10.54 8.37
C ASP A 85 3.00 9.64 9.33
N TYR A 86 2.80 8.31 9.29
CA TYR A 86 3.58 7.36 10.11
C TYR A 86 5.07 7.38 9.78
N LEU A 87 5.42 7.43 8.50
CA LEU A 87 6.83 7.52 8.08
C LEU A 87 7.47 8.82 8.54
N ASN A 88 6.74 9.94 8.51
CA ASN A 88 7.24 11.21 9.04
C ASN A 88 7.45 11.16 10.56
N LEU A 89 6.56 10.48 11.31
CA LEU A 89 6.77 10.24 12.73
C LEU A 89 8.02 9.40 12.98
N LEU A 90 8.21 8.32 12.21
CA LEU A 90 9.41 7.47 12.29
C LEU A 90 10.69 8.28 12.00
N LYS A 91 10.69 9.06 10.91
CA LYS A 91 11.79 9.96 10.54
C LYS A 91 12.18 10.91 11.69
N ARG A 92 11.18 11.52 12.33
CA ARG A 92 11.38 12.46 13.45
C ARG A 92 11.84 11.75 14.72
N ALA A 93 11.23 10.60 15.05
CA ALA A 93 11.55 9.82 16.25
C ALA A 93 12.98 9.29 16.24
N LEU A 94 13.46 8.85 15.08
CA LEU A 94 14.80 8.28 14.91
C LEU A 94 15.83 9.29 14.40
N ASN A 95 15.42 10.50 14.04
CA ASN A 95 16.26 11.53 13.43
C ASN A 95 17.10 11.00 12.23
N ILE A 96 16.45 10.24 11.34
CA ILE A 96 17.10 9.59 10.20
C ILE A 96 16.42 10.02 8.89
N LYS A 97 17.15 10.00 7.78
CA LYS A 97 16.59 10.23 6.46
C LYS A 97 15.76 9.01 6.03
N LEU A 98 14.70 9.25 5.25
CA LEU A 98 13.90 8.19 4.63
C LEU A 98 13.88 8.39 3.12
N THR A 99 14.01 7.28 2.40
CA THR A 99 13.81 7.19 0.95
C THR A 99 12.72 6.15 0.71
N LEU A 100 11.73 6.47 -0.11
CA LEU A 100 10.70 5.51 -0.51
C LEU A 100 11.01 4.99 -1.90
N ARG A 101 10.83 3.67 -2.09
CA ARG A 101 10.86 2.99 -3.38
C ARG A 101 9.52 2.33 -3.64
N GLU A 102 8.86 2.74 -4.71
CA GLU A 102 7.59 2.16 -5.13
C GLU A 102 7.83 1.04 -6.14
N TYR A 103 7.52 -0.18 -5.76
CA TYR A 103 7.57 -1.37 -6.59
C TYR A 103 6.22 -1.63 -7.28
N ALA A 104 6.25 -2.35 -8.38
CA ALA A 104 5.05 -2.68 -9.15
C ALA A 104 4.03 -3.47 -8.34
N ASP A 105 4.50 -4.40 -7.50
CA ASP A 105 3.66 -5.26 -6.68
C ASP A 105 4.32 -5.57 -5.31
N HIS A 106 3.54 -6.27 -4.47
CA HIS A 106 3.98 -6.61 -3.12
C HIS A 106 5.13 -7.63 -3.10
N GLN A 107 5.13 -8.59 -4.04
CA GLN A 107 6.16 -9.64 -4.05
C GLN A 107 7.53 -9.04 -4.34
N LYS A 108 7.65 -8.16 -5.35
CA LYS A 108 8.90 -7.46 -5.65
C LYS A 108 9.42 -6.63 -4.46
N ALA A 109 8.51 -5.97 -3.72
CA ALA A 109 8.91 -5.24 -2.52
C ALA A 109 9.44 -6.17 -1.41
N MET A 110 8.86 -7.37 -1.25
CA MET A 110 9.31 -8.37 -0.28
C MET A 110 10.63 -9.03 -0.69
N ASP A 111 10.83 -9.27 -2.00
CA ASP A 111 12.08 -9.81 -2.54
C ASP A 111 13.23 -8.82 -2.28
N ALA A 112 13.01 -7.53 -2.56
CA ALA A 112 13.97 -6.46 -2.25
C ALA A 112 14.30 -6.37 -0.75
N LEU A 113 13.35 -6.67 0.15
CA LEU A 113 13.60 -6.76 1.59
C LEU A 113 14.48 -7.97 1.92
N ALA A 114 14.19 -9.13 1.32
CA ALA A 114 14.96 -10.35 1.55
C ALA A 114 16.41 -10.22 1.04
N GLU A 115 16.62 -9.48 -0.03
CA GLU A 115 17.93 -9.21 -0.64
C GLU A 115 18.68 -8.06 0.08
N GLY A 116 18.04 -7.37 1.01
CA GLY A 116 18.63 -6.26 1.77
C GLY A 116 18.75 -4.94 0.98
N GLU A 117 18.09 -4.82 -0.15
CA GLU A 117 18.03 -3.58 -0.93
C GLU A 117 17.17 -2.50 -0.27
N VAL A 118 16.20 -2.92 0.54
CA VAL A 118 15.35 -2.06 1.35
C VAL A 118 15.36 -2.53 2.81
N ASP A 119 15.07 -1.62 3.73
CA ASP A 119 15.12 -1.88 5.17
C ASP A 119 13.74 -2.24 5.73
N ILE A 120 12.70 -1.70 5.13
CA ILE A 120 11.32 -1.83 5.61
C ILE A 120 10.39 -1.96 4.42
N VAL A 121 9.44 -2.89 4.49
CA VAL A 121 8.30 -2.95 3.56
C VAL A 121 7.04 -2.49 4.28
N LEU A 122 6.35 -1.53 3.69
CA LEU A 122 5.04 -1.10 4.12
C LEU A 122 4.00 -1.97 3.43
N SER A 123 3.38 -2.86 4.17
CA SER A 123 2.36 -3.75 3.62
C SER A 123 0.97 -3.46 4.16
N HIS A 124 -0.02 -3.57 3.27
CA HIS A 124 -1.43 -3.43 3.58
C HIS A 124 -2.22 -4.74 3.36
N LEU A 125 -1.54 -5.85 3.11
CA LEU A 125 -2.22 -7.07 2.65
C LEU A 125 -1.86 -8.34 3.42
N VAL A 126 -1.36 -8.26 4.64
CA VAL A 126 -0.95 -9.51 5.28
C VAL A 126 -2.06 -10.11 6.09
N THR A 127 -2.60 -11.20 5.57
CA THR A 127 -3.38 -12.18 6.32
C THR A 127 -2.47 -13.19 7.04
N SER A 128 -1.19 -13.22 6.68
CA SER A 128 -0.18 -14.10 7.32
C SER A 128 1.18 -13.40 7.29
N PRO A 129 1.97 -13.46 8.37
CA PRO A 129 3.34 -12.99 8.34
C PRO A 129 4.13 -13.78 7.29
N PRO A 130 5.11 -13.16 6.62
CA PRO A 130 5.97 -13.88 5.71
C PRO A 130 6.65 -15.04 6.45
N LEU A 131 6.65 -16.21 5.84
CA LEU A 131 7.12 -17.46 6.40
C LEU A 131 8.65 -17.57 6.54
N ASN A 132 9.38 -16.50 6.30
CA ASN A 132 10.84 -16.51 6.43
C ASN A 132 11.23 -16.09 7.85
N ASN A 133 12.06 -16.90 8.52
CA ASN A 133 12.54 -16.64 9.88
C ASN A 133 13.35 -15.33 10.02
N ASP A 134 13.80 -14.77 8.91
CA ASP A 134 14.62 -13.56 8.88
C ASP A 134 13.80 -12.25 8.78
N ILE A 135 12.50 -12.35 8.54
CA ILE A 135 11.61 -11.19 8.42
C ILE A 135 10.70 -11.11 9.65
N ALA A 136 10.66 -9.94 10.27
CA ALA A 136 9.79 -9.62 11.38
C ALA A 136 8.70 -8.63 10.98
N ALA A 137 7.49 -8.82 11.49
CA ALA A 137 6.42 -7.82 11.41
C ALA A 137 6.39 -6.98 12.69
N THR A 138 6.13 -5.68 12.54
CA THR A 138 5.84 -4.81 13.70
C THR A 138 4.48 -5.15 14.31
N LYS A 139 4.17 -4.55 15.45
CA LYS A 139 2.76 -4.44 15.88
C LYS A 139 1.95 -3.71 14.80
N PRO A 140 0.65 -3.99 14.69
CA PRO A 140 -0.20 -3.30 13.73
C PRO A 140 -0.17 -1.79 13.91
N LEU A 141 0.05 -1.08 12.81
CA LEU A 141 -0.05 0.38 12.75
C LEU A 141 -1.49 0.83 12.58
N ILE A 142 -2.24 0.08 11.79
CA ILE A 142 -3.63 0.36 11.48
C ILE A 142 -4.39 -0.95 11.54
N ILE A 143 -5.57 -0.92 12.17
CA ILE A 143 -6.55 -2.00 12.13
C ILE A 143 -7.78 -1.48 11.41
N THR A 144 -8.24 -2.19 10.40
CA THR A 144 -9.41 -1.83 9.60
C THR A 144 -10.41 -2.98 9.59
N PHE A 145 -11.67 -2.63 9.42
CA PHE A 145 -12.79 -3.56 9.42
C PHE A 145 -13.56 -3.44 8.10
N PRO A 146 -14.19 -4.52 7.60
CA PRO A 146 -15.10 -4.39 6.47
C PRO A 146 -16.30 -3.51 6.85
N ALA A 147 -16.60 -2.54 6.01
CA ALA A 147 -17.75 -1.66 6.10
C ALA A 147 -18.70 -1.94 4.94
N LEU A 148 -19.98 -2.14 5.26
CA LEU A 148 -21.05 -2.28 4.28
C LEU A 148 -21.63 -0.92 3.96
N VAL A 149 -21.73 -0.62 2.68
CA VAL A 149 -22.21 0.67 2.14
C VAL A 149 -23.39 0.42 1.23
N THR A 150 -24.37 1.29 1.30
CA THR A 150 -25.51 1.35 0.36
C THR A 150 -25.91 2.79 0.09
N THR A 151 -26.93 3.01 -0.73
CA THR A 151 -27.45 4.36 -0.98
C THR A 151 -28.07 4.96 0.29
N LEU A 152 -28.11 6.28 0.39
CA LEU A 152 -28.81 6.96 1.50
C LEU A 152 -30.29 6.54 1.56
N HIS A 153 -30.94 6.34 0.41
CA HIS A 153 -32.32 5.92 0.33
C HIS A 153 -32.53 4.53 0.95
N ASP A 154 -31.62 3.59 0.70
CA ASP A 154 -31.72 2.21 1.17
C ASP A 154 -31.07 1.98 2.55
N SER A 155 -30.41 2.98 3.09
CA SER A 155 -29.68 2.88 4.37
C SER A 155 -30.58 2.57 5.58
N MET A 156 -31.88 2.87 5.47
CA MET A 156 -32.87 2.61 6.50
C MET A 156 -33.59 1.25 6.34
N ARG A 157 -33.27 0.50 5.28
CA ARG A 157 -33.90 -0.81 5.04
C ARG A 157 -33.25 -1.88 5.91
N PRO A 158 -34.00 -2.89 6.38
CA PRO A 158 -33.41 -4.04 7.07
C PRO A 158 -32.39 -4.74 6.20
N LEU A 159 -31.22 -5.03 6.76
CA LEU A 159 -30.13 -5.74 6.05
C LEU A 159 -30.44 -7.22 5.76
N THR A 160 -31.52 -7.74 6.35
CA THR A 160 -32.00 -9.11 6.14
C THR A 160 -32.96 -9.13 4.99
N SER A 161 -32.47 -9.22 3.77
CA SER A 161 -33.28 -9.45 2.58
C SER A 161 -33.29 -10.94 2.22
N PRO A 162 -34.45 -11.58 2.04
CA PRO A 162 -34.51 -12.93 1.50
C PRO A 162 -34.19 -12.97 -0.01
N LYS A 163 -34.11 -11.81 -0.66
CA LYS A 163 -33.80 -11.68 -2.10
C LYS A 163 -32.30 -11.77 -2.34
N PRO A 164 -31.88 -12.33 -3.47
CA PRO A 164 -30.49 -12.20 -3.94
C PRO A 164 -30.11 -10.72 -4.04
N VAL A 165 -28.88 -10.40 -3.61
CA VAL A 165 -28.33 -9.04 -3.66
C VAL A 165 -26.99 -9.06 -4.40
N ASN A 166 -26.70 -7.97 -5.10
CA ASN A 166 -25.42 -7.76 -5.76
C ASN A 166 -24.53 -6.93 -4.85
N ILE A 167 -23.35 -7.49 -4.51
CA ILE A 167 -22.40 -6.84 -3.61
C ILE A 167 -21.09 -6.56 -4.36
N ALA A 168 -20.78 -5.27 -4.51
CA ALA A 168 -19.52 -4.81 -5.06
C ALA A 168 -18.40 -4.90 -4.00
N ARG A 169 -17.20 -5.31 -4.39
CA ARG A 169 -15.98 -5.24 -3.58
C ARG A 169 -14.76 -4.89 -4.42
N VAL A 170 -13.62 -4.63 -3.78
CA VAL A 170 -12.32 -4.39 -4.44
C VAL A 170 -11.30 -5.43 -3.98
N ALA A 171 -10.51 -5.94 -4.93
CA ALA A 171 -9.33 -6.77 -4.68
C ALA A 171 -9.59 -7.94 -3.69
N ASN A 172 -10.69 -8.67 -3.86
CA ASN A 172 -11.07 -9.83 -3.06
C ASN A 172 -11.12 -9.57 -1.54
N TYR A 173 -11.40 -8.33 -1.13
CA TYR A 173 -11.57 -7.98 0.26
C TYR A 173 -12.95 -7.37 0.54
N PRO A 174 -13.65 -7.84 1.59
CA PRO A 174 -13.30 -8.99 2.44
C PRO A 174 -13.43 -10.33 1.71
N PRO A 175 -12.96 -11.46 2.30
CA PRO A 175 -13.18 -12.80 1.74
C PRO A 175 -14.66 -13.13 1.57
N ASP A 176 -14.98 -14.04 0.65
CA ASP A 176 -16.37 -14.43 0.31
C ASP A 176 -17.13 -14.93 1.53
N GLU A 177 -16.46 -15.65 2.43
CA GLU A 177 -17.05 -16.22 3.64
C GLU A 177 -17.64 -15.12 4.54
N VAL A 178 -16.95 -13.99 4.67
CA VAL A 178 -17.41 -12.85 5.47
C VAL A 178 -18.66 -12.23 4.87
N ILE A 179 -18.76 -12.19 3.56
CA ILE A 179 -19.94 -11.67 2.84
C ILE A 179 -21.10 -12.65 2.98
N HIS A 180 -20.87 -13.93 2.70
CA HIS A 180 -21.91 -14.95 2.70
C HIS A 180 -22.47 -15.26 4.10
N GLN A 181 -21.73 -14.99 5.18
CA GLN A 181 -22.28 -15.03 6.55
C GLN A 181 -23.52 -14.13 6.75
N SER A 182 -23.54 -12.97 6.08
CA SER A 182 -24.66 -12.03 6.20
C SER A 182 -25.59 -12.06 4.99
N PHE A 183 -25.08 -12.45 3.85
CA PHE A 183 -25.81 -12.50 2.58
C PHE A 183 -25.54 -13.84 1.87
N PRO A 184 -26.15 -14.93 2.32
CA PRO A 184 -25.87 -16.28 1.78
C PRO A 184 -26.13 -16.44 0.28
N LYS A 185 -27.02 -15.60 -0.28
CA LYS A 185 -27.41 -15.62 -1.71
C LYS A 185 -26.82 -14.43 -2.48
N ALA A 186 -25.78 -13.76 -1.95
CA ALA A 186 -25.18 -12.63 -2.63
C ALA A 186 -24.43 -13.06 -3.90
N THR A 187 -24.59 -12.26 -4.95
CA THR A 187 -23.65 -12.27 -6.09
C THR A 187 -22.55 -11.25 -5.83
N ILE A 188 -21.32 -11.71 -5.77
CA ILE A 188 -20.16 -10.85 -5.47
C ILE A 188 -19.53 -10.38 -6.77
N ILE A 189 -19.41 -9.05 -6.93
CA ILE A 189 -18.84 -8.40 -8.11
C ILE A 189 -17.56 -7.69 -7.69
N SER A 190 -16.43 -8.19 -8.19
CA SER A 190 -15.11 -7.64 -7.87
C SER A 190 -14.72 -6.55 -8.88
N PHE A 191 -14.34 -5.38 -8.34
CA PHE A 191 -13.82 -4.25 -9.09
C PHE A 191 -12.31 -4.10 -8.84
N THR A 192 -11.62 -3.53 -9.78
CA THR A 192 -10.21 -3.15 -9.63
C THR A 192 -10.04 -1.76 -9.01
N ASN A 193 -11.08 -0.94 -9.03
CA ASN A 193 -11.05 0.45 -8.60
C ASN A 193 -12.19 0.75 -7.61
N LEU A 194 -11.85 1.35 -6.47
CA LEU A 194 -12.81 1.66 -5.40
C LEU A 194 -13.85 2.68 -5.83
N TYR A 195 -13.44 3.72 -6.58
CA TYR A 195 -14.39 4.73 -7.05
C TYR A 195 -15.46 4.10 -7.95
N GLN A 196 -15.07 3.24 -8.89
CA GLN A 196 -16.01 2.53 -9.77
C GLN A 196 -16.94 1.60 -9.00
N ALA A 197 -16.42 0.90 -7.99
CA ALA A 197 -17.25 0.03 -7.13
C ALA A 197 -18.29 0.84 -6.35
N LEU A 198 -17.92 1.97 -5.75
CA LEU A 198 -18.86 2.84 -5.04
C LEU A 198 -19.82 3.55 -6.00
N ALA A 199 -19.35 3.98 -7.17
CA ALA A 199 -20.19 4.59 -8.20
C ALA A 199 -21.26 3.62 -8.70
N SER A 200 -20.96 2.33 -8.81
CA SER A 200 -21.94 1.30 -9.22
C SER A 200 -23.07 1.15 -8.21
N VAL A 201 -22.77 1.30 -6.91
CA VAL A 201 -23.82 1.30 -5.86
C VAL A 201 -24.61 2.61 -5.88
N SER A 202 -23.93 3.74 -6.02
CA SER A 202 -24.60 5.05 -6.12
C SER A 202 -25.54 5.15 -7.31
N ALA A 203 -25.23 4.44 -8.41
CA ALA A 203 -26.05 4.37 -9.61
C ALA A 203 -27.14 3.26 -9.56
N GLY A 204 -27.20 2.46 -8.47
CA GLY A 204 -28.17 1.38 -8.31
C GLY A 204 -27.87 0.12 -9.14
N HIS A 205 -26.67 -0.02 -9.72
CA HIS A 205 -26.26 -1.24 -10.43
C HIS A 205 -25.90 -2.38 -9.46
N ASN A 206 -25.45 -2.05 -8.27
CA ASN A 206 -25.22 -2.98 -7.16
C ASN A 206 -25.99 -2.49 -5.92
N ASP A 207 -26.45 -3.41 -5.09
CA ASP A 207 -27.22 -3.08 -3.89
C ASP A 207 -26.31 -2.57 -2.76
N TYR A 208 -25.14 -3.17 -2.65
CA TYR A 208 -24.17 -2.85 -1.61
C TYR A 208 -22.74 -2.82 -2.16
N PHE A 209 -21.90 -2.09 -1.44
CA PHE A 209 -20.44 -2.23 -1.49
C PHE A 209 -19.93 -2.70 -0.13
N ILE A 210 -18.89 -3.56 -0.13
CA ILE A 210 -18.20 -3.95 1.10
C ILE A 210 -16.67 -3.79 0.93
N GLY A 211 -16.03 -3.13 1.90
CA GLY A 211 -14.59 -2.90 1.86
C GLY A 211 -14.05 -2.28 3.14
N SER A 212 -12.76 -1.92 3.16
CA SER A 212 -12.10 -1.33 4.33
C SER A 212 -12.78 -0.02 4.77
N ASN A 213 -13.16 0.06 6.04
CA ASN A 213 -13.84 1.23 6.60
C ASN A 213 -13.08 2.53 6.39
N ILE A 214 -11.76 2.54 6.63
CA ILE A 214 -10.94 3.76 6.55
C ILE A 214 -10.93 4.31 5.14
N ILE A 215 -10.64 3.45 4.16
CA ILE A 215 -10.51 3.84 2.76
C ILE A 215 -11.87 4.21 2.19
N THR A 216 -12.89 3.40 2.51
CA THR A 216 -14.26 3.60 2.05
C THR A 216 -14.85 4.90 2.59
N SER A 217 -14.72 5.17 3.89
CA SER A 217 -15.23 6.41 4.49
C SER A 217 -14.55 7.65 3.92
N SER A 218 -13.24 7.59 3.66
CA SER A 218 -12.51 8.68 3.02
C SER A 218 -13.02 8.95 1.59
N MET A 219 -13.30 7.90 0.82
CA MET A 219 -13.81 8.02 -0.54
C MET A 219 -15.25 8.57 -0.55
N ILE A 220 -16.10 8.07 0.36
CA ILE A 220 -17.48 8.57 0.51
C ILE A 220 -17.47 10.04 0.88
N SER A 221 -16.69 10.46 1.88
CA SER A 221 -16.60 11.86 2.31
C SER A 221 -16.14 12.80 1.19
N ARG A 222 -15.35 12.30 0.25
CA ARG A 222 -14.82 13.13 -0.84
C ARG A 222 -15.75 13.20 -2.06
N TYR A 223 -16.42 12.11 -2.40
CA TYR A 223 -17.10 11.99 -3.70
C TYR A 223 -18.57 11.55 -3.63
N PHE A 224 -19.01 10.98 -2.51
CA PHE A 224 -20.32 10.32 -2.41
C PHE A 224 -21.12 10.74 -1.17
N THR A 225 -20.79 11.88 -0.55
CA THR A 225 -21.40 12.35 0.71
C THR A 225 -22.92 12.45 0.65
N HIS A 226 -23.48 12.74 -0.53
CA HIS A 226 -24.91 12.92 -0.73
C HIS A 226 -25.62 11.70 -1.36
N SER A 227 -24.91 10.60 -1.55
CA SER A 227 -25.48 9.42 -2.22
C SER A 227 -25.30 8.11 -1.47
N LEU A 228 -24.21 7.96 -0.72
CA LEU A 228 -23.86 6.71 -0.06
C LEU A 228 -23.69 6.87 1.46
N ASN A 229 -24.01 5.79 2.19
CA ASN A 229 -23.84 5.71 3.63
C ASN A 229 -23.27 4.36 4.06
N VAL A 230 -22.45 4.36 5.13
CA VAL A 230 -22.03 3.14 5.81
C VAL A 230 -23.13 2.68 6.76
N VAL A 231 -23.62 1.46 6.58
CA VAL A 231 -24.74 0.92 7.35
C VAL A 231 -24.35 -0.17 8.34
N LYS A 232 -23.18 -0.80 8.15
CA LYS A 232 -22.73 -1.86 9.07
C LYS A 232 -21.21 -2.02 9.00
N TYR A 233 -20.62 -2.41 10.14
CA TYR A 233 -19.22 -2.87 10.24
C TYR A 233 -19.22 -4.36 10.60
N TYR A 234 -18.26 -5.11 10.04
CA TYR A 234 -18.09 -6.53 10.32
C TYR A 234 -16.86 -6.75 11.19
N ASN A 235 -16.95 -7.68 12.12
CA ASN A 235 -15.82 -8.06 12.98
C ASN A 235 -14.88 -9.05 12.27
N SER A 236 -14.23 -8.58 11.21
CA SER A 236 -13.21 -9.31 10.48
C SER A 236 -12.03 -8.37 10.22
N PRO A 237 -11.23 -8.09 11.26
CA PRO A 237 -10.19 -7.08 11.17
C PRO A 237 -9.09 -7.47 10.19
N ARG A 238 -8.56 -6.46 9.49
CA ARG A 238 -7.33 -6.55 8.73
C ARG A 238 -6.29 -5.63 9.35
N GLN A 239 -5.06 -6.11 9.48
CA GLN A 239 -3.96 -5.39 10.07
C GLN A 239 -2.97 -4.92 9.00
N TYR A 240 -2.42 -3.73 9.20
CA TYR A 240 -1.37 -3.15 8.39
C TYR A 240 -0.12 -3.03 9.24
N ASN A 241 0.97 -3.60 8.77
CA ASN A 241 2.23 -3.70 9.50
C ASN A 241 3.39 -3.19 8.65
N PHE A 242 4.49 -2.82 9.31
CA PHE A 242 5.79 -2.79 8.66
C PHE A 242 6.45 -4.17 8.75
N PHE A 243 7.18 -4.55 7.71
CA PHE A 243 8.05 -5.71 7.68
C PHE A 243 9.48 -5.26 7.59
N LEU A 244 10.36 -5.92 8.32
CA LEU A 244 11.79 -5.61 8.38
C LEU A 244 12.57 -6.90 8.55
N THR A 245 13.84 -6.92 8.12
CA THR A 245 14.78 -8.01 8.41
C THR A 245 15.19 -7.96 9.89
N ARG A 246 15.43 -9.12 10.51
CA ARG A 246 15.86 -9.26 11.90
C ARG A 246 17.33 -8.97 12.07
#